data_3116125d7cc8d320cd9e2ab2ac76a639
#
_entry.id   3116125d7cc8d320cd9e2ab2ac76a639
#
_cell.length_a   1.000
_cell.length_b   1.000
_cell.length_c   1.000
_cell.angle_alpha   90.00
_cell.angle_beta   90.00
_cell.angle_gamma   90.00
#
_symmetry.space_group_name_H-M   'P 1'
#
loop_
_entity.id
_entity.type
_entity.pdbx_description
1 polymer ?
#
loop_
_entity_poly.entity_id
_entity_poly.type
_entity_poly.pdbx_seq_one_letter_code
_entity_poly.pdbx_strand_id
1 'polypeptide(L)'
;MKTDIKKLEHSEVEITVTVPAEDFMLTWNPAIKKLGETTTIPGFRPGMAPNKILIDKIGEDKILLEMADQTIRDTYAKIITDNKLDAIGAPSITLMKLAKDNPLEFKIITAIMPTISLPDYKKIAKEISPSYPIETEVTTEEIDQVIKEIQTRQQASLGQASENKDETLPELTDDYVKTLGKFESVTDFKNKITENIKAEKEHKSREKRRLAIIEKIGDEAKPDLPPVLIEHETEKMLDEMRHQI
;
A
#
# COMPACT_ATOMS: atom_id res chain seq x y z
N MET A 1 30.64 -13.97 -14.75
CA MET A 1 29.80 -13.63 -13.59
C MET A 1 29.31 -14.91 -12.92
N LYS A 2 29.37 -14.99 -11.59
CA LYS A 2 28.86 -16.12 -10.78
C LYS A 2 27.79 -15.56 -9.84
N THR A 3 26.63 -16.22 -9.76
CA THR A 3 25.48 -15.78 -8.94
C THR A 3 25.02 -16.95 -8.10
N ASP A 4 24.80 -16.72 -6.82
CA ASP A 4 24.20 -17.65 -5.87
C ASP A 4 22.94 -17.00 -5.27
N ILE A 5 21.81 -17.73 -5.33
CA ILE A 5 20.51 -17.21 -4.87
C ILE A 5 20.00 -18.09 -3.76
N LYS A 6 19.79 -17.52 -2.59
CA LYS A 6 19.29 -18.18 -1.40
C LYS A 6 17.97 -17.55 -0.97
N LYS A 7 16.92 -18.36 -0.78
CA LYS A 7 15.66 -17.90 -0.17
C LYS A 7 15.85 -17.72 1.32
N LEU A 8 15.35 -16.59 1.81
CA LEU A 8 15.27 -16.25 3.23
C LEU A 8 13.84 -16.37 3.74
N GLU A 9 13.64 -16.15 5.02
CA GLU A 9 12.32 -15.97 5.63
C GLU A 9 11.69 -14.65 5.17
N HIS A 10 10.39 -14.48 5.39
CA HIS A 10 9.65 -13.28 5.04
C HIS A 10 9.65 -12.93 3.54
N SER A 11 9.59 -13.97 2.70
CA SER A 11 9.58 -13.80 1.23
C SER A 11 10.70 -12.89 0.72
N GLU A 12 11.88 -13.00 1.32
CA GLU A 12 13.10 -12.34 0.87
C GLU A 12 14.04 -13.32 0.15
N VAL A 13 14.90 -12.79 -0.71
CA VAL A 13 15.98 -13.53 -1.35
C VAL A 13 17.31 -12.81 -1.16
N GLU A 14 18.32 -13.58 -0.80
CA GLU A 14 19.72 -13.15 -0.76
C GLU A 14 20.39 -13.58 -2.06
N ILE A 15 20.98 -12.64 -2.76
CA ILE A 15 21.68 -12.85 -4.02
C ILE A 15 23.14 -12.45 -3.82
N THR A 16 24.03 -13.43 -3.81
CA THR A 16 25.47 -13.17 -3.74
C THR A 16 26.04 -13.21 -5.16
N VAL A 17 26.73 -12.14 -5.54
CA VAL A 17 27.27 -11.96 -6.89
C VAL A 17 28.76 -11.76 -6.86
N THR A 18 29.47 -12.46 -7.74
CA THR A 18 30.89 -12.25 -8.05
C THR A 18 31.03 -11.90 -9.53
N VAL A 19 31.45 -10.69 -9.81
CA VAL A 19 31.75 -10.22 -11.16
C VAL A 19 33.26 -10.33 -11.38
N PRO A 20 33.74 -11.06 -12.43
CA PRO A 20 35.16 -11.15 -12.74
C PRO A 20 35.81 -9.77 -12.93
N ALA A 21 37.08 -9.65 -12.59
CA ALA A 21 37.81 -8.38 -12.74
C ALA A 21 37.77 -7.83 -14.18
N GLU A 22 37.87 -8.73 -15.17
CA GLU A 22 37.81 -8.34 -16.58
C GLU A 22 36.49 -7.67 -16.94
N ASP A 23 35.35 -8.25 -16.53
CA ASP A 23 34.00 -7.68 -16.76
C ASP A 23 33.83 -6.35 -15.99
N PHE A 24 34.29 -6.31 -14.74
CA PHE A 24 34.21 -5.13 -13.91
C PHE A 24 35.01 -3.95 -14.48
N MET A 25 36.20 -4.20 -14.99
CA MET A 25 37.05 -3.17 -15.60
C MET A 25 36.49 -2.55 -16.89
N LEU A 26 35.51 -3.23 -17.55
CA LEU A 26 34.86 -2.63 -18.72
C LEU A 26 34.05 -1.36 -18.34
N THR A 27 33.65 -1.22 -17.10
CA THR A 27 32.91 -0.03 -16.61
C THR A 27 33.82 1.15 -16.20
N TRP A 28 35.16 0.99 -16.23
CA TRP A 28 36.11 2.03 -15.84
C TRP A 28 35.96 3.33 -16.65
N ASN A 29 36.01 3.24 -17.98
CA ASN A 29 35.91 4.42 -18.84
C ASN A 29 34.51 5.07 -18.80
N PRO A 30 33.39 4.31 -18.84
CA PRO A 30 32.07 4.86 -18.61
C PRO A 30 31.91 5.60 -17.28
N ALA A 31 32.45 5.06 -16.18
CA ALA A 31 32.37 5.69 -14.85
C ALA A 31 33.16 7.03 -14.82
N ILE A 32 34.39 7.07 -15.37
CA ILE A 32 35.15 8.31 -15.47
C ILE A 32 34.38 9.37 -16.26
N LYS A 33 33.79 8.99 -17.40
CA LYS A 33 33.02 9.90 -18.23
C LYS A 33 31.84 10.49 -17.48
N LYS A 34 31.04 9.64 -16.81
CA LYS A 34 29.87 10.05 -16.03
C LYS A 34 30.25 10.97 -14.87
N LEU A 35 31.30 10.63 -14.13
CA LEU A 35 31.81 11.48 -13.05
C LEU A 35 32.38 12.81 -13.58
N GLY A 36 33.02 12.80 -14.77
CA GLY A 36 33.50 14.00 -15.42
C GLY A 36 32.40 14.97 -15.83
N GLU A 37 31.23 14.47 -16.20
CA GLU A 37 30.06 15.29 -16.55
C GLU A 37 29.44 15.98 -15.33
N THR A 38 29.53 15.35 -14.17
CA THR A 38 28.94 15.85 -12.91
C THR A 38 29.93 16.64 -12.05
N THR A 39 31.23 16.50 -12.29
CA THR A 39 32.27 17.13 -11.48
C THR A 39 32.80 18.42 -12.16
N THR A 40 32.76 19.52 -11.43
CA THR A 40 33.35 20.79 -11.92
C THR A 40 34.85 20.80 -11.66
N ILE A 41 35.63 20.87 -12.73
CA ILE A 41 37.10 20.98 -12.67
C ILE A 41 37.53 22.38 -13.11
N PRO A 42 38.30 23.12 -12.29
CA PRO A 42 38.77 24.45 -12.67
C PRO A 42 39.56 24.43 -13.99
N GLY A 43 39.19 25.30 -14.92
CA GLY A 43 39.82 25.40 -16.24
C GLY A 43 39.22 24.49 -17.33
N PHE A 44 38.26 23.67 -17.04
CA PHE A 44 37.60 22.81 -18.01
C PHE A 44 36.07 22.93 -17.93
N ARG A 45 35.42 22.84 -19.08
CA ARG A 45 33.97 22.70 -19.14
C ARG A 45 33.60 21.29 -18.67
N PRO A 46 32.49 21.08 -17.92
CA PRO A 46 32.04 19.75 -17.50
C PRO A 46 32.02 18.73 -18.65
N GLY A 47 32.61 17.56 -18.42
CA GLY A 47 32.78 16.50 -19.43
C GLY A 47 33.91 16.67 -20.42
N MET A 48 34.68 17.76 -20.39
CA MET A 48 35.75 18.03 -21.36
C MET A 48 37.18 17.92 -20.78
N ALA A 49 37.32 17.58 -19.51
CA ALA A 49 38.60 17.37 -18.88
C ALA A 49 39.22 16.03 -19.33
N PRO A 50 40.54 15.96 -19.60
CA PRO A 50 41.23 14.70 -19.91
C PRO A 50 41.13 13.69 -18.77
N ASN A 51 41.01 12.40 -19.08
CA ASN A 51 40.82 11.32 -18.09
C ASN A 51 41.89 11.36 -16.99
N LYS A 52 43.15 11.68 -17.32
CA LYS A 52 44.23 11.75 -16.33
C LYS A 52 43.94 12.79 -15.25
N ILE A 53 43.44 13.96 -15.65
CA ILE A 53 43.10 15.05 -14.71
C ILE A 53 41.86 14.68 -13.91
N LEU A 54 40.89 14.00 -14.54
CA LEU A 54 39.71 13.50 -13.85
C LEU A 54 40.09 12.50 -12.75
N ILE A 55 40.94 11.52 -13.07
CA ILE A 55 41.40 10.51 -12.11
C ILE A 55 42.12 11.16 -10.93
N ASP A 56 43.06 12.09 -11.20
CA ASP A 56 43.82 12.78 -10.17
C ASP A 56 42.94 13.65 -9.24
N LYS A 57 41.87 14.26 -9.78
CA LYS A 57 40.98 15.14 -9.02
C LYS A 57 39.84 14.42 -8.33
N ILE A 58 39.28 13.41 -8.96
CA ILE A 58 38.13 12.63 -8.41
C ILE A 58 38.63 11.60 -7.42
N GLY A 59 39.77 10.98 -7.69
CA GLY A 59 40.32 9.86 -6.93
C GLY A 59 39.80 8.50 -7.39
N GLU A 60 40.68 7.49 -7.35
CA GLU A 60 40.35 6.13 -7.78
C GLU A 60 39.18 5.53 -6.98
N ASP A 61 39.06 5.80 -5.67
CA ASP A 61 38.00 5.26 -4.80
C ASP A 61 36.62 5.68 -5.28
N LYS A 62 36.43 6.93 -5.66
CA LYS A 62 35.14 7.41 -6.17
C LYS A 62 34.79 6.79 -7.53
N ILE A 63 35.82 6.59 -8.37
CA ILE A 63 35.65 5.93 -9.66
C ILE A 63 35.23 4.47 -9.44
N LEU A 64 35.89 3.76 -8.52
CA LEU A 64 35.53 2.36 -8.18
C LEU A 64 34.12 2.25 -7.61
N LEU A 65 33.69 3.21 -6.78
CA LEU A 65 32.30 3.23 -6.26
C LEU A 65 31.28 3.46 -7.39
N GLU A 66 31.54 4.37 -8.32
CA GLU A 66 30.66 4.59 -9.47
C GLU A 66 30.59 3.38 -10.40
N MET A 67 31.74 2.73 -10.63
CA MET A 67 31.80 1.47 -11.37
C MET A 67 30.97 0.38 -10.69
N ALA A 68 31.11 0.24 -9.37
CA ALA A 68 30.35 -0.74 -8.60
C ALA A 68 28.85 -0.47 -8.70
N ASP A 69 28.43 0.78 -8.52
CA ASP A 69 27.03 1.19 -8.60
C ASP A 69 26.42 0.86 -9.98
N GLN A 70 27.11 1.20 -11.06
CA GLN A 70 26.66 0.86 -12.41
C GLN A 70 26.60 -0.65 -12.65
N THR A 71 27.67 -1.37 -12.26
CA THR A 71 27.74 -2.83 -12.43
C THR A 71 26.65 -3.55 -11.64
N ILE A 72 26.37 -3.09 -10.41
CA ILE A 72 25.31 -3.65 -9.55
C ILE A 72 23.95 -3.45 -10.19
N ARG A 73 23.64 -2.24 -10.69
CA ARG A 73 22.33 -1.96 -11.33
C ARG A 73 22.09 -2.86 -12.54
N ASP A 74 23.09 -2.95 -13.43
CA ASP A 74 22.98 -3.74 -14.65
C ASP A 74 22.88 -5.24 -14.33
N THR A 75 23.64 -5.68 -13.33
CA THR A 75 23.64 -7.08 -12.89
C THR A 75 22.35 -7.47 -12.20
N TYR A 76 21.84 -6.61 -11.31
CA TYR A 76 20.58 -6.83 -10.60
C TYR A 76 19.41 -6.96 -11.58
N ALA A 77 19.27 -6.04 -12.51
CA ALA A 77 18.22 -6.07 -13.53
C ALA A 77 18.24 -7.39 -14.33
N LYS A 78 19.44 -7.84 -14.70
CA LYS A 78 19.64 -9.11 -15.39
C LYS A 78 19.22 -10.31 -14.53
N ILE A 79 19.68 -10.37 -13.28
CA ILE A 79 19.39 -11.49 -12.38
C ILE A 79 17.88 -11.61 -12.13
N ILE A 80 17.19 -10.49 -11.87
CA ILE A 80 15.74 -10.46 -11.67
C ILE A 80 15.01 -10.99 -12.89
N THR A 81 15.40 -10.54 -14.09
CA THR A 81 14.77 -10.96 -15.35
C THR A 81 15.04 -12.44 -15.66
N ASP A 82 16.29 -12.89 -15.57
CA ASP A 82 16.70 -14.25 -15.91
C ASP A 82 16.07 -15.30 -14.96
N ASN A 83 15.90 -14.96 -13.69
CA ASN A 83 15.32 -15.84 -12.67
C ASN A 83 13.81 -15.62 -12.49
N LYS A 84 13.18 -14.71 -13.23
CA LYS A 84 11.75 -14.37 -13.16
C LYS A 84 11.30 -14.09 -11.72
N LEU A 85 12.10 -13.29 -11.01
CA LEU A 85 11.78 -12.88 -9.64
C LEU A 85 10.88 -11.65 -9.67
N ASP A 86 9.71 -11.73 -9.02
CA ASP A 86 8.82 -10.59 -8.81
C ASP A 86 9.33 -9.76 -7.62
N ALA A 87 10.42 -9.03 -7.82
CA ALA A 87 11.03 -8.20 -6.78
C ALA A 87 10.14 -6.99 -6.47
N ILE A 88 10.00 -6.70 -5.18
CA ILE A 88 9.22 -5.56 -4.65
C ILE A 88 10.09 -4.69 -3.74
N GLY A 89 9.83 -3.38 -3.79
CA GLY A 89 10.61 -2.42 -3.02
C GLY A 89 12.03 -2.22 -3.54
N ALA A 90 12.81 -1.46 -2.78
CA ALA A 90 14.22 -1.21 -3.08
C ALA A 90 15.10 -2.32 -2.51
N PRO A 91 16.06 -2.86 -3.28
CA PRO A 91 16.99 -3.87 -2.74
C PRO A 91 17.98 -3.25 -1.74
N SER A 92 18.32 -4.02 -0.70
CA SER A 92 19.44 -3.70 0.19
C SER A 92 20.73 -4.27 -0.38
N ILE A 93 21.74 -3.42 -0.58
CA ILE A 93 22.99 -3.80 -1.24
C ILE A 93 24.14 -3.66 -0.26
N THR A 94 24.93 -4.72 -0.11
CA THR A 94 26.15 -4.73 0.70
C THR A 94 27.34 -5.10 -0.17
N LEU A 95 28.30 -4.18 -0.28
CA LEU A 95 29.58 -4.44 -0.92
C LEU A 95 30.47 -5.29 -0.01
N MET A 96 30.91 -6.44 -0.52
CA MET A 96 31.81 -7.35 0.20
C MET A 96 33.26 -7.13 -0.18
N LYS A 97 33.53 -6.92 -1.47
CA LYS A 97 34.88 -6.69 -1.99
C LYS A 97 34.84 -5.71 -3.14
N LEU A 98 35.59 -4.63 -3.01
CA LEU A 98 35.75 -3.62 -4.03
C LEU A 98 37.22 -3.20 -4.08
N ALA A 99 37.92 -3.55 -5.15
CA ALA A 99 39.28 -3.13 -5.39
C ALA A 99 39.58 -3.15 -6.90
N LYS A 100 40.48 -2.28 -7.33
CA LYS A 100 40.94 -2.24 -8.72
C LYS A 100 41.59 -3.56 -9.12
N ASP A 101 41.36 -4.00 -10.36
CA ASP A 101 41.86 -5.24 -10.92
C ASP A 101 41.54 -6.51 -10.14
N ASN A 102 40.53 -6.42 -9.27
CA ASN A 102 40.01 -7.54 -8.51
C ASN A 102 38.53 -7.80 -8.88
N PRO A 103 38.01 -9.02 -8.65
CA PRO A 103 36.60 -9.29 -8.78
C PRO A 103 35.80 -8.39 -7.85
N LEU A 104 34.66 -7.89 -8.35
CA LEU A 104 33.65 -7.21 -7.51
C LEU A 104 32.77 -8.26 -6.86
N GLU A 105 32.67 -8.23 -5.52
CA GLU A 105 31.78 -9.11 -4.77
C GLU A 105 30.79 -8.28 -3.99
N PHE A 106 29.52 -8.59 -4.14
CA PHE A 106 28.44 -7.93 -3.42
C PHE A 106 27.27 -8.87 -3.14
N LYS A 107 26.49 -8.48 -2.15
CA LYS A 107 25.30 -9.17 -1.72
C LYS A 107 24.10 -8.23 -1.89
N ILE A 108 23.02 -8.76 -2.41
CA ILE A 108 21.74 -8.08 -2.54
C ILE A 108 20.70 -8.84 -1.74
N ILE A 109 19.95 -8.16 -0.90
CA ILE A 109 18.74 -8.69 -0.27
C ILE A 109 17.56 -7.95 -0.87
N THR A 110 16.63 -8.68 -1.45
CA THR A 110 15.43 -8.11 -2.06
C THR A 110 14.21 -8.91 -1.65
N ALA A 111 13.11 -8.20 -1.38
CA ALA A 111 11.83 -8.83 -1.16
C ALA A 111 11.22 -9.27 -2.50
N ILE A 112 10.54 -10.39 -2.49
CA ILE A 112 9.78 -10.89 -3.63
C ILE A 112 8.30 -11.00 -3.27
N MET A 113 7.43 -10.97 -4.30
CA MET A 113 6.00 -11.14 -4.08
C MET A 113 5.74 -12.50 -3.42
N PRO A 114 5.08 -12.53 -2.24
CA PRO A 114 4.82 -13.76 -1.52
C PRO A 114 3.84 -14.66 -2.26
N THR A 115 4.11 -15.95 -2.29
CA THR A 115 3.15 -16.93 -2.80
C THR A 115 2.20 -17.32 -1.67
N ILE A 116 0.93 -16.94 -1.80
CA ILE A 116 -0.10 -17.22 -0.79
C ILE A 116 -0.83 -18.51 -1.15
N SER A 117 -0.80 -19.48 -0.24
CA SER A 117 -1.62 -20.69 -0.33
C SER A 117 -2.97 -20.43 0.32
N LEU A 118 -4.02 -20.29 -0.49
CA LEU A 118 -5.36 -20.06 0.03
C LEU A 118 -5.93 -21.34 0.64
N PRO A 119 -6.56 -21.26 1.85
CA PRO A 119 -7.31 -22.37 2.42
C PRO A 119 -8.60 -22.63 1.64
N ASP A 120 -9.37 -23.66 2.02
CA ASP A 120 -10.69 -23.90 1.42
C ASP A 120 -11.70 -22.81 1.87
N TYR A 121 -11.59 -21.65 1.20
CA TYR A 121 -12.43 -20.48 1.47
C TYR A 121 -13.94 -20.78 1.29
N LYS A 122 -14.31 -21.77 0.47
CA LYS A 122 -15.73 -22.16 0.31
C LYS A 122 -16.25 -22.87 1.54
N LYS A 123 -15.42 -23.70 2.16
CA LYS A 123 -15.75 -24.36 3.42
C LYS A 123 -15.85 -23.34 4.55
N ILE A 124 -14.87 -22.46 4.67
CA ILE A 124 -14.86 -21.37 5.66
C ILE A 124 -16.11 -20.50 5.54
N ALA A 125 -16.49 -20.10 4.32
CA ALA A 125 -17.68 -19.30 4.09
C ALA A 125 -18.96 -20.01 4.53
N LYS A 126 -19.08 -21.34 4.31
CA LYS A 126 -20.23 -22.13 4.78
C LYS A 126 -20.29 -22.25 6.29
N GLU A 127 -19.16 -22.36 6.96
CA GLU A 127 -19.06 -22.49 8.42
C GLU A 127 -19.39 -21.16 9.13
N ILE A 128 -18.95 -20.03 8.56
CA ILE A 128 -19.13 -18.71 9.18
C ILE A 128 -20.51 -18.10 8.89
N SER A 129 -21.06 -18.33 7.69
CA SER A 129 -22.31 -17.70 7.26
C SER A 129 -23.48 -17.87 8.23
N PRO A 130 -23.69 -19.00 8.92
CA PRO A 130 -24.77 -19.15 9.90
C PRO A 130 -24.61 -18.26 11.14
N SER A 131 -23.39 -17.95 11.55
CA SER A 131 -23.10 -17.09 12.71
C SER A 131 -23.35 -15.60 12.44
N TYR A 132 -23.49 -15.22 11.18
CA TYR A 132 -23.74 -13.84 10.74
C TYR A 132 -25.00 -13.80 9.84
N PRO A 133 -26.21 -13.97 10.41
CA PRO A 133 -27.44 -13.91 9.63
C PRO A 133 -27.63 -12.53 9.00
N ILE A 134 -28.33 -12.48 7.88
CA ILE A 134 -28.71 -11.19 7.27
C ILE A 134 -29.94 -10.69 8.01
N GLU A 135 -29.77 -9.58 8.73
CA GLU A 135 -30.86 -8.93 9.43
C GLU A 135 -31.71 -8.13 8.45
N THR A 136 -33.00 -8.39 8.43
CA THR A 136 -33.96 -7.71 7.54
C THR A 136 -35.16 -7.17 8.31
N GLU A 137 -35.31 -7.56 9.59
CA GLU A 137 -36.43 -7.13 10.42
C GLU A 137 -36.21 -5.70 10.89
N VAL A 138 -37.24 -4.88 10.74
CA VAL A 138 -37.24 -3.47 11.15
C VAL A 138 -38.31 -3.32 12.25
N THR A 139 -37.89 -2.80 13.40
CA THR A 139 -38.81 -2.56 14.54
C THR A 139 -39.46 -1.17 14.43
N THR A 140 -40.61 -0.99 15.06
CA THR A 140 -41.30 0.30 15.13
C THR A 140 -40.44 1.35 15.86
N GLU A 141 -39.69 0.92 16.88
CA GLU A 141 -38.80 1.79 17.64
C GLU A 141 -37.65 2.38 16.77
N GLU A 142 -37.10 1.58 15.86
CA GLU A 142 -36.08 2.04 14.91
C GLU A 142 -36.65 3.06 13.92
N ILE A 143 -37.87 2.84 13.44
CA ILE A 143 -38.56 3.79 12.56
C ILE A 143 -38.77 5.11 13.29
N ASP A 144 -39.27 5.07 14.52
CA ASP A 144 -39.54 6.24 15.33
C ASP A 144 -38.26 7.01 15.70
N GLN A 145 -37.15 6.28 15.93
CA GLN A 145 -35.84 6.90 16.19
C GLN A 145 -35.32 7.66 14.95
N VAL A 146 -35.39 7.04 13.76
CA VAL A 146 -34.95 7.70 12.52
C VAL A 146 -35.83 8.92 12.23
N ILE A 147 -37.15 8.84 12.48
CA ILE A 147 -38.07 9.98 12.34
C ILE A 147 -37.64 11.13 13.25
N LYS A 148 -37.35 10.84 14.53
CA LYS A 148 -36.88 11.86 15.48
C LYS A 148 -35.55 12.49 15.05
N GLU A 149 -34.62 11.72 14.54
CA GLU A 149 -33.34 12.21 14.02
C GLU A 149 -33.54 13.15 12.81
N ILE A 150 -34.46 12.80 11.89
CA ILE A 150 -34.79 13.65 10.74
C ILE A 150 -35.42 14.95 11.20
N GLN A 151 -36.37 14.90 12.13
CA GLN A 151 -37.05 16.06 12.69
C GLN A 151 -36.03 17.02 13.38
N THR A 152 -35.15 16.47 14.21
CA THR A 152 -34.10 17.25 14.91
C THR A 152 -33.14 17.90 13.91
N ARG A 153 -32.73 17.17 12.88
CA ARG A 153 -31.80 17.68 11.86
C ARG A 153 -32.44 18.80 11.02
N GLN A 154 -33.73 18.68 10.74
CA GLN A 154 -34.47 19.74 10.03
C GLN A 154 -34.62 21.01 10.88
N GLN A 155 -34.97 20.91 12.17
CA GLN A 155 -35.04 22.07 13.08
C GLN A 155 -33.68 22.77 13.16
N ALA A 156 -32.57 22.01 13.26
CA ALA A 156 -31.24 22.59 13.24
C ALA A 156 -30.94 23.34 11.93
N SER A 157 -31.38 22.85 10.79
CA SER A 157 -31.17 23.49 9.48
C SER A 157 -32.00 24.77 9.30
N LEU A 158 -33.14 24.90 10.01
CA LEU A 158 -34.00 26.08 9.99
C LEU A 158 -33.58 27.15 11.01
N GLY A 159 -32.46 26.97 11.72
CA GLY A 159 -31.96 27.89 12.74
C GLY A 159 -32.80 27.90 14.03
N GLN A 160 -33.69 26.93 14.21
CA GLN A 160 -34.54 26.73 15.38
C GLN A 160 -33.94 25.68 16.33
N ALA A 161 -32.63 25.44 16.27
CA ALA A 161 -31.94 24.54 17.21
C ALA A 161 -32.01 25.16 18.62
N SER A 162 -32.94 24.67 19.43
CA SER A 162 -33.01 24.99 20.86
C SER A 162 -31.95 24.19 21.62
N GLU A 163 -31.24 24.85 22.54
CA GLU A 163 -30.28 24.18 23.45
C GLU A 163 -30.97 23.24 24.45
N ASN A 164 -32.30 23.24 24.50
CA ASN A 164 -33.11 22.41 25.38
C ASN A 164 -33.57 21.13 24.68
N LYS A 165 -33.10 19.99 25.14
CA LYS A 165 -33.46 18.63 24.67
C LYS A 165 -34.94 18.23 24.89
N ASP A 166 -35.75 19.08 25.52
CA ASP A 166 -37.14 18.80 25.87
C ASP A 166 -38.17 19.59 25.03
N GLU A 167 -37.76 20.24 23.94
CA GLU A 167 -38.74 20.86 23.05
C GLU A 167 -39.49 19.81 22.26
N THR A 168 -40.83 19.90 22.28
CA THR A 168 -41.75 19.02 21.56
C THR A 168 -41.46 19.06 20.06
N LEU A 169 -40.98 17.93 19.52
CA LEU A 169 -40.81 17.77 18.08
C LEU A 169 -42.15 17.99 17.36
N PRO A 170 -42.18 18.60 16.18
CA PRO A 170 -43.44 18.87 15.47
C PRO A 170 -44.18 17.55 15.20
N GLU A 171 -45.53 17.59 15.32
CA GLU A 171 -46.33 16.40 15.00
C GLU A 171 -46.13 15.96 13.55
N LEU A 172 -46.03 14.66 13.37
CA LEU A 172 -45.87 14.05 12.06
C LEU A 172 -47.20 14.09 11.29
N THR A 173 -47.43 15.16 10.56
CA THR A 173 -48.60 15.37 9.70
C THR A 173 -48.23 15.21 8.22
N ASP A 174 -49.22 14.92 7.35
CA ASP A 174 -48.98 14.81 5.90
C ASP A 174 -48.38 16.12 5.31
N ASP A 175 -48.78 17.27 5.82
CA ASP A 175 -48.23 18.55 5.37
C ASP A 175 -46.77 18.74 5.84
N TYR A 176 -46.44 18.30 7.06
CA TYR A 176 -45.05 18.32 7.52
C TYR A 176 -44.15 17.38 6.70
N VAL A 177 -44.61 16.16 6.39
CA VAL A 177 -43.84 15.19 5.60
C VAL A 177 -43.59 15.67 4.18
N LYS A 178 -44.48 16.41 3.55
CA LYS A 178 -44.25 17.09 2.26
C LYS A 178 -43.13 18.12 2.30
N THR A 179 -42.83 18.72 3.45
CA THR A 179 -41.69 19.63 3.59
C THR A 179 -40.35 18.91 3.66
N LEU A 180 -40.36 17.61 4.07
CA LEU A 180 -39.15 16.79 4.19
C LEU A 180 -38.67 16.24 2.83
N GLY A 181 -39.59 16.18 1.83
CA GLY A 181 -39.25 15.65 0.53
C GLY A 181 -40.49 15.34 -0.35
N LYS A 182 -40.28 14.51 -1.36
CA LYS A 182 -41.36 14.08 -2.27
C LYS A 182 -42.13 12.89 -1.67
N PHE A 183 -42.86 13.15 -0.59
CA PHE A 183 -43.70 12.15 0.06
C PHE A 183 -45.17 12.61 -0.01
N GLU A 184 -46.10 11.67 -0.24
CA GLU A 184 -47.53 11.99 -0.37
C GLU A 184 -48.26 11.96 0.97
N SER A 185 -47.82 11.13 1.89
CA SER A 185 -48.43 10.95 3.22
C SER A 185 -47.43 10.45 4.26
N VAL A 186 -47.82 10.53 5.54
CA VAL A 186 -47.06 9.95 6.66
C VAL A 186 -46.81 8.45 6.46
N THR A 187 -47.78 7.75 5.87
CA THR A 187 -47.67 6.29 5.61
C THR A 187 -46.61 6.01 4.55
N ASP A 188 -46.59 6.78 3.46
CA ASP A 188 -45.57 6.69 2.42
C ASP A 188 -44.17 6.97 2.97
N PHE A 189 -44.05 8.00 3.76
CA PHE A 189 -42.80 8.35 4.45
C PHE A 189 -42.29 7.24 5.35
N LYS A 190 -43.15 6.67 6.22
CA LYS A 190 -42.78 5.55 7.09
C LYS A 190 -42.39 4.30 6.31
N ASN A 191 -43.12 3.99 5.22
CA ASN A 191 -42.76 2.86 4.34
C ASN A 191 -41.36 3.07 3.72
N LYS A 192 -41.06 4.27 3.25
CA LYS A 192 -39.76 4.59 2.67
C LYS A 192 -38.62 4.51 3.68
N ILE A 193 -38.85 4.98 4.92
CA ILE A 193 -37.89 4.80 6.03
C ILE A 193 -37.68 3.31 6.31
N THR A 194 -38.74 2.53 6.38
CA THR A 194 -38.67 1.08 6.61
C THR A 194 -37.82 0.39 5.53
N GLU A 195 -38.06 0.72 4.26
CA GLU A 195 -37.26 0.19 3.14
C GLU A 195 -35.78 0.57 3.26
N ASN A 196 -35.49 1.82 3.62
CA ASN A 196 -34.13 2.30 3.79
C ASN A 196 -33.42 1.62 4.97
N ILE A 197 -34.07 1.53 6.14
CA ILE A 197 -33.51 0.83 7.30
C ILE A 197 -33.23 -0.64 6.97
N LYS A 198 -34.19 -1.30 6.28
CA LYS A 198 -34.01 -2.69 5.84
C LYS A 198 -32.81 -2.84 4.92
N ALA A 199 -32.69 -2.00 3.90
CA ALA A 199 -31.58 -2.02 2.98
C ALA A 199 -30.24 -1.76 3.68
N GLU A 200 -30.20 -0.82 4.64
CA GLU A 200 -29.02 -0.53 5.44
C GLU A 200 -28.61 -1.70 6.34
N LYS A 201 -29.58 -2.33 7.01
CA LYS A 201 -29.35 -3.54 7.83
C LYS A 201 -28.81 -4.69 6.98
N GLU A 202 -29.43 -4.95 5.82
CA GLU A 202 -28.94 -5.97 4.89
C GLU A 202 -27.51 -5.70 4.46
N HIS A 203 -27.21 -4.46 4.10
CA HIS A 203 -25.86 -4.06 3.69
C HIS A 203 -24.86 -4.26 4.83
N LYS A 204 -25.15 -3.74 6.03
CA LYS A 204 -24.29 -3.88 7.22
C LYS A 204 -24.08 -5.34 7.60
N SER A 205 -25.12 -6.17 7.54
CA SER A 205 -25.02 -7.59 7.87
C SER A 205 -24.19 -8.36 6.85
N ARG A 206 -24.34 -8.03 5.55
CA ARG A 206 -23.53 -8.61 4.48
C ARG A 206 -22.05 -8.23 4.62
N GLU A 207 -21.77 -6.97 4.94
CA GLU A 207 -20.39 -6.51 5.15
C GLU A 207 -19.76 -7.15 6.40
N LYS A 208 -20.49 -7.24 7.52
CA LYS A 208 -20.01 -7.96 8.72
C LYS A 208 -19.68 -9.44 8.40
N ARG A 209 -20.56 -10.13 7.68
CA ARG A 209 -20.32 -11.51 7.24
C ARG A 209 -19.09 -11.61 6.35
N ARG A 210 -18.97 -10.70 5.37
CA ARG A 210 -17.84 -10.64 4.44
C ARG A 210 -16.52 -10.45 5.17
N LEU A 211 -16.48 -9.50 6.10
CA LEU A 211 -15.29 -9.23 6.91
C LEU A 211 -14.89 -10.43 7.75
N ALA A 212 -15.84 -11.08 8.43
CA ALA A 212 -15.56 -12.28 9.23
C ALA A 212 -15.01 -13.45 8.38
N ILE A 213 -15.51 -13.62 7.15
CA ILE A 213 -15.01 -14.64 6.22
C ILE A 213 -13.58 -14.29 5.78
N ILE A 214 -13.31 -13.03 5.41
CA ILE A 214 -12.00 -12.58 4.97
C ILE A 214 -10.97 -12.71 6.10
N GLU A 215 -11.33 -12.30 7.31
CA GLU A 215 -10.49 -12.42 8.50
C GLU A 215 -10.09 -13.88 8.74
N LYS A 216 -11.06 -14.78 8.72
CA LYS A 216 -10.80 -16.21 8.91
C LYS A 216 -9.93 -16.81 7.80
N ILE A 217 -10.14 -16.40 6.55
CA ILE A 217 -9.29 -16.82 5.43
C ILE A 217 -7.86 -16.31 5.63
N GLY A 218 -7.69 -15.05 6.06
CA GLY A 218 -6.39 -14.45 6.34
C GLY A 218 -5.64 -15.19 7.45
N ASP A 219 -6.32 -15.51 8.54
CA ASP A 219 -5.75 -16.26 9.66
C ASP A 219 -5.26 -17.65 9.27
N GLU A 220 -6.01 -18.34 8.40
CA GLU A 220 -5.64 -19.69 7.95
C GLU A 220 -4.59 -19.69 6.83
N ALA A 221 -4.57 -18.65 6.00
CA ALA A 221 -3.61 -18.52 4.90
C ALA A 221 -2.17 -18.32 5.38
N LYS A 222 -1.97 -17.67 6.55
CA LYS A 222 -0.65 -17.39 7.16
C LYS A 222 0.41 -16.98 6.15
N PRO A 223 0.21 -15.89 5.40
CA PRO A 223 1.15 -15.47 4.38
C PRO A 223 2.49 -15.08 5.02
N ASP A 224 3.60 -15.50 4.40
CA ASP A 224 4.94 -15.05 4.77
C ASP A 224 5.21 -13.69 4.11
N LEU A 225 4.78 -12.61 4.77
CA LEU A 225 4.82 -11.25 4.23
C LEU A 225 6.19 -10.60 4.43
N PRO A 226 6.77 -10.00 3.39
CA PRO A 226 8.01 -9.25 3.52
C PRO A 226 7.76 -7.91 4.26
N PRO A 227 8.74 -7.47 5.09
CA PRO A 227 8.63 -6.24 5.88
C PRO A 227 8.27 -5.00 5.05
N VAL A 228 8.78 -4.89 3.83
CA VAL A 228 8.52 -3.76 2.93
C VAL A 228 7.04 -3.56 2.61
N LEU A 229 6.24 -4.62 2.54
CA LEU A 229 4.79 -4.50 2.32
C LEU A 229 4.08 -3.96 3.57
N ILE A 230 4.52 -4.38 4.75
CA ILE A 230 3.97 -3.92 6.02
C ILE A 230 4.30 -2.45 6.24
N GLU A 231 5.55 -2.05 5.98
CA GLU A 231 6.00 -0.66 6.08
C GLU A 231 5.22 0.25 5.12
N HIS A 232 5.09 -0.15 3.86
CA HIS A 232 4.36 0.63 2.85
C HIS A 232 2.88 0.82 3.23
N GLU A 233 2.20 -0.23 3.71
CA GLU A 233 0.79 -0.10 4.12
C GLU A 233 0.66 0.76 5.39
N THR A 234 1.61 0.64 6.32
CA THR A 234 1.66 1.48 7.53
C THR A 234 1.82 2.96 7.18
N GLU A 235 2.74 3.30 6.27
CA GLU A 235 2.93 4.68 5.79
C GLU A 235 1.67 5.22 5.14
N LYS A 236 1.03 4.43 4.28
CA LYS A 236 -0.23 4.80 3.62
C LYS A 236 -1.35 5.08 4.65
N MET A 237 -1.51 4.20 5.64
CA MET A 237 -2.48 4.41 6.72
C MET A 237 -2.20 5.69 7.51
N LEU A 238 -0.94 5.99 7.81
CA LEU A 238 -0.55 7.22 8.50
C LEU A 238 -0.86 8.47 7.65
N ASP A 239 -0.63 8.41 6.34
CA ASP A 239 -0.93 9.52 5.45
C ASP A 239 -2.44 9.74 5.30
N GLU A 240 -3.23 8.69 5.21
CA GLU A 240 -4.70 8.78 5.22
C GLU A 240 -5.21 9.43 6.52
N MET A 241 -4.67 9.07 7.68
CA MET A 241 -5.01 9.70 8.96
C MET A 241 -4.64 11.19 8.98
N ARG A 242 -3.48 11.57 8.46
CA ARG A 242 -3.07 12.99 8.37
C ARG A 242 -4.00 13.85 7.51
N HIS A 243 -4.61 13.26 6.48
CA HIS A 243 -5.54 13.97 5.60
C HIS A 243 -6.96 14.08 6.18
N GLN A 244 -7.27 13.36 7.27
CA GLN A 244 -8.56 13.40 7.95
C GLN A 244 -8.59 14.39 9.14
N ILE A 245 -7.44 14.94 9.52
CA ILE A 245 -7.26 15.96 10.57
C ILE A 245 -7.13 17.33 9.93
#